data_ee1a659577c3ee5665567b9fe82846d4
#
_entry.id   ee1a659577c3ee5665567b9fe82846d4
#
_cell.length_a   1.000
_cell.length_b   1.000
_cell.length_c   1.000
_cell.angle_alpha   90.00
_cell.angle_beta   90.00
_cell.angle_gamma   90.00
#
_symmetry.space_group_name_H-M   'P 1'
#
loop_
_entity.id
_entity.type
_entity.pdbx_description
1 polymer ?
#
loop_
_entity_poly.entity_id
_entity_poly.type
_entity_poly.pdbx_seq_one_letter_code
_entity_poly.pdbx_strand_id
1 'polypeptide(L)'
;VIATIVLRKTALGRRFGAMGANPRAAWIAGLNVPALQVSAYAAAALLYGIAGLLLSAFIRNPTLDVGNAYLLAPIAAAVLAGTAISGGIGSMVAVAGAALFLTHLGQMLKMLGLSTAIQYVIHGLAIALGMALAELRLPRRWNRKR
;
A
#
# COMPACT_ATOMS: atom_id res chain seq x y z
N VAL A 1 0.27 0.13 13.24
CA VAL A 1 0.52 1.19 14.23
C VAL A 1 2.01 1.27 14.56
N ILE A 2 2.67 0.17 14.99
CA ILE A 2 4.11 0.15 15.35
C ILE A 2 4.98 0.64 14.19
N ALA A 3 4.82 0.11 12.98
CA ALA A 3 5.58 0.53 11.81
C ALA A 3 5.38 2.02 11.46
N THR A 4 4.20 2.56 11.69
CA THR A 4 3.92 4.00 11.48
C THR A 4 4.67 4.86 12.48
N ILE A 5 4.74 4.44 13.74
CA ILE A 5 5.46 5.15 14.80
C ILE A 5 6.96 5.11 14.50
N VAL A 6 7.49 3.96 14.12
CA VAL A 6 8.90 3.78 13.73
C VAL A 6 9.23 4.69 12.55
N LEU A 7 8.45 4.70 11.49
CA LEU A 7 8.71 5.52 10.32
C LEU A 7 8.54 7.03 10.57
N ARG A 8 7.61 7.45 11.43
CA ARG A 8 7.41 8.88 11.71
C ARG A 8 8.35 9.47 12.76
N LYS A 9 8.76 8.68 13.75
CA LYS A 9 9.54 9.18 14.90
C LYS A 9 11.03 8.85 14.82
N THR A 10 11.47 7.92 13.97
CA THR A 10 12.88 7.54 13.90
C THR A 10 13.65 8.28 12.80
N ALA A 11 14.98 8.35 12.96
CA ALA A 11 15.89 8.87 11.95
C ALA A 11 15.81 8.07 10.64
N LEU A 12 15.57 6.77 10.73
CA LEU A 12 15.37 5.89 9.58
C LEU A 12 14.18 6.32 8.73
N GLY A 13 13.04 6.58 9.34
CA GLY A 13 11.85 7.00 8.61
C GLY A 13 12.03 8.34 7.89
N ARG A 14 12.75 9.29 8.49
CA ARG A 14 13.09 10.55 7.82
C ARG A 14 14.00 10.32 6.61
N ARG A 15 14.96 9.39 6.69
CA ARG A 15 15.84 9.02 5.57
C ARG A 15 15.05 8.37 4.44
N PHE A 16 14.11 7.47 4.75
CA PHE A 16 13.20 6.88 3.77
C PHE A 16 12.31 7.93 3.10
N GLY A 17 11.77 8.87 3.87
CA GLY A 17 10.98 9.98 3.33
C GLY A 17 11.78 10.89 2.39
N ALA A 18 13.01 11.22 2.75
CA ALA A 18 13.91 12.03 1.91
C ALA A 18 14.26 11.30 0.59
N MET A 19 14.61 10.00 0.67
CA MET A 19 14.87 9.18 -0.50
C MET A 19 13.65 9.06 -1.41
N GLY A 20 12.45 8.86 -0.83
CA GLY A 20 11.21 8.75 -1.59
C GLY A 20 10.81 10.04 -2.30
N ALA A 21 11.10 11.20 -1.71
CA ALA A 21 10.80 12.50 -2.29
C ALA A 21 11.74 12.85 -3.47
N ASN A 22 13.04 12.64 -3.31
CA ASN A 22 14.03 12.87 -4.36
C ASN A 22 15.30 12.05 -4.11
N PRO A 23 15.51 10.91 -4.78
CA PRO A 23 16.67 10.05 -4.59
C PRO A 23 17.99 10.74 -4.89
N ARG A 24 18.05 11.62 -5.91
CA ARG A 24 19.27 12.37 -6.26
C ARG A 24 19.66 13.38 -5.19
N ALA A 25 18.69 14.13 -4.69
CA ALA A 25 18.95 15.08 -3.60
C ALA A 25 19.38 14.36 -2.31
N ALA A 26 18.79 13.22 -2.00
CA ALA A 26 19.15 12.38 -0.86
C ALA A 26 20.60 11.87 -0.98
N TRP A 27 21.01 11.47 -2.17
CA TRP A 27 22.38 11.02 -2.44
C TRP A 27 23.41 12.17 -2.27
N ILE A 28 23.12 13.36 -2.80
CA ILE A 28 23.96 14.55 -2.65
C ILE A 28 24.07 14.96 -1.17
N ALA A 29 23.01 14.74 -0.38
CA ALA A 29 23.00 14.96 1.07
C ALA A 29 23.76 13.89 1.87
N GLY A 30 24.48 12.98 1.21
CA GLY A 30 25.31 11.95 1.85
C GLY A 30 24.56 10.71 2.32
N LEU A 31 23.28 10.53 1.92
CA LEU A 31 22.54 9.32 2.24
C LEU A 31 22.91 8.17 1.30
N ASN A 32 23.17 7.00 1.86
CA ASN A 32 23.39 5.78 1.07
C ASN A 32 22.06 5.27 0.51
N VAL A 33 21.63 5.81 -0.64
CA VAL A 33 20.37 5.49 -1.29
C VAL A 33 20.25 4.01 -1.64
N PRO A 34 21.28 3.33 -2.21
CA PRO A 34 21.19 1.89 -2.49
C PRO A 34 20.93 1.04 -1.24
N ALA A 35 21.63 1.32 -0.14
CA ALA A 35 21.44 0.57 1.10
C ALA A 35 20.03 0.78 1.69
N LEU A 36 19.49 2.01 1.58
CA LEU A 36 18.12 2.29 2.00
C LEU A 36 17.10 1.56 1.12
N GLN A 37 17.31 1.48 -0.18
CA GLN A 37 16.44 0.72 -1.08
C GLN A 37 16.46 -0.77 -0.72
N VAL A 38 17.62 -1.37 -0.60
CA VAL A 38 17.77 -2.79 -0.23
C VAL A 38 17.07 -3.06 1.11
N SER A 39 17.25 -2.21 2.12
CA SER A 39 16.59 -2.38 3.42
C SER A 39 15.07 -2.26 3.34
N ALA A 40 14.52 -1.40 2.47
CA ALA A 40 13.09 -1.29 2.25
C ALA A 40 12.52 -2.57 1.62
N TYR A 41 13.18 -3.10 0.58
CA TYR A 41 12.78 -4.35 -0.06
C TYR A 41 12.92 -5.55 0.87
N ALA A 42 13.99 -5.62 1.68
CA ALA A 42 14.17 -6.67 2.67
C ALA A 42 13.07 -6.65 3.73
N ALA A 43 12.71 -5.47 4.24
CA ALA A 43 11.61 -5.33 5.19
C ALA A 43 10.25 -5.72 4.56
N ALA A 44 10.01 -5.34 3.30
CA ALA A 44 8.80 -5.74 2.58
C ALA A 44 8.75 -7.27 2.38
N ALA A 45 9.86 -7.89 1.97
CA ALA A 45 9.96 -9.34 1.79
C ALA A 45 9.67 -10.10 3.09
N LEU A 46 10.19 -9.63 4.23
CA LEU A 46 9.89 -10.22 5.54
C LEU A 46 8.39 -10.14 5.87
N LEU A 47 7.76 -9.00 5.63
CA LEU A 47 6.32 -8.82 5.87
C LEU A 47 5.48 -9.72 4.95
N TYR A 48 5.86 -9.84 3.68
CA TYR A 48 5.21 -10.76 2.74
C TYR A 48 5.40 -12.22 3.13
N GLY A 49 6.60 -12.60 3.60
CA GLY A 49 6.86 -13.94 4.12
C GLY A 49 5.96 -14.28 5.31
N ILE A 50 5.85 -13.38 6.27
CA ILE A 50 4.96 -13.54 7.43
C ILE A 50 3.50 -13.64 6.98
N ALA A 51 3.06 -12.78 6.07
CA ALA A 51 1.69 -12.81 5.54
C ALA A 51 1.40 -14.13 4.82
N GLY A 52 2.35 -14.64 4.02
CA GLY A 52 2.24 -15.92 3.35
C GLY A 52 2.11 -17.10 4.31
N LEU A 53 2.91 -17.11 5.39
CA LEU A 53 2.83 -18.12 6.43
C LEU A 53 1.47 -18.10 7.16
N LEU A 54 1.00 -16.90 7.52
CA LEU A 54 -0.31 -16.74 8.16
C LEU A 54 -1.46 -17.19 7.23
N LEU A 55 -1.38 -16.83 5.95
CA LEU A 55 -2.36 -17.24 4.96
C LEU A 55 -2.37 -18.76 4.78
N SER A 56 -1.20 -19.37 4.68
CA SER A 56 -1.03 -20.81 4.57
C SER A 56 -1.60 -21.55 5.79
N ALA A 57 -1.39 -21.01 6.99
CA ALA A 57 -1.94 -21.58 8.22
C ALA A 57 -3.48 -21.43 8.28
N PHE A 58 -4.03 -20.34 7.71
CA PHE A 58 -5.48 -20.11 7.67
C PHE A 58 -6.20 -21.02 6.67
N ILE A 59 -5.58 -21.28 5.51
CA ILE A 59 -6.15 -22.08 4.43
C ILE A 59 -5.68 -23.53 4.54
N ARG A 60 -6.02 -24.24 5.52
CA ARG A 60 -5.61 -25.65 5.83
C ARG A 60 -5.07 -26.51 4.67
N ASN A 61 -5.52 -26.30 3.43
CA ASN A 61 -5.05 -26.92 2.18
C ASN A 61 -4.71 -25.83 1.14
N PRO A 62 -3.54 -25.19 1.20
CA PRO A 62 -3.14 -24.17 0.24
C PRO A 62 -2.91 -24.79 -1.14
N THR A 63 -3.62 -24.32 -2.15
CA THR A 63 -3.34 -24.59 -3.56
C THR A 63 -2.31 -23.60 -4.09
N LEU A 64 -1.60 -23.97 -5.17
CA LEU A 64 -0.59 -23.10 -5.78
C LEU A 64 -1.14 -21.74 -6.24
N ASP A 65 -2.44 -21.67 -6.54
CA ASP A 65 -3.10 -20.48 -7.07
C ASP A 65 -3.68 -19.54 -6.02
N VAL A 66 -3.63 -19.88 -4.74
CA VAL A 66 -4.18 -19.04 -3.65
C VAL A 66 -3.60 -17.63 -3.64
N GLY A 67 -2.33 -17.48 -4.05
CA GLY A 67 -1.64 -16.20 -4.12
C GLY A 67 -2.18 -15.25 -5.19
N ASN A 68 -2.76 -15.76 -6.27
CA ASN A 68 -3.19 -14.95 -7.42
C ASN A 68 -4.24 -13.90 -7.05
N ALA A 69 -5.17 -14.22 -6.14
CA ALA A 69 -6.18 -13.29 -5.65
C ALA A 69 -5.58 -12.10 -4.88
N TYR A 70 -4.36 -12.25 -4.36
CA TYR A 70 -3.67 -11.24 -3.55
C TYR A 70 -2.61 -10.43 -4.31
N LEU A 71 -2.45 -10.65 -5.63
CA LEU A 71 -1.51 -9.87 -6.45
C LEU A 71 -1.95 -8.41 -6.61
N LEU A 72 -3.20 -8.18 -6.93
CA LEU A 72 -3.74 -6.85 -7.22
C LEU A 72 -4.32 -6.16 -5.99
N ALA A 73 -4.81 -6.90 -5.01
CA ALA A 73 -5.45 -6.32 -3.83
C ALA A 73 -4.57 -5.36 -3.02
N PRO A 74 -3.28 -5.63 -2.75
CA PRO A 74 -2.41 -4.69 -2.05
C PRO A 74 -2.13 -3.42 -2.86
N ILE A 75 -2.01 -3.53 -4.18
CA ILE A 75 -1.82 -2.37 -5.08
C ILE A 75 -3.07 -1.50 -5.03
N ALA A 76 -4.25 -2.10 -5.14
CA ALA A 76 -5.53 -1.42 -5.02
C ALA A 76 -5.68 -0.69 -3.67
N ALA A 77 -5.30 -1.34 -2.57
CA ALA A 77 -5.33 -0.73 -1.24
C ALA A 77 -4.37 0.46 -1.12
N ALA A 78 -3.16 0.35 -1.67
CA ALA A 78 -2.18 1.44 -1.67
C ALA A 78 -2.67 2.66 -2.47
N VAL A 79 -3.25 2.42 -3.65
CA VAL A 79 -3.81 3.47 -4.51
C VAL A 79 -5.03 4.11 -3.86
N LEU A 80 -5.96 3.33 -3.30
CA LEU A 80 -7.13 3.82 -2.58
C LEU A 80 -6.75 4.67 -1.36
N ALA A 81 -5.64 4.35 -0.71
CA ALA A 81 -5.09 5.13 0.40
C ALA A 81 -4.44 6.46 -0.03
N GLY A 82 -4.40 6.76 -1.33
CA GLY A 82 -3.76 7.96 -1.86
C GLY A 82 -2.23 7.92 -1.81
N THR A 83 -1.64 6.72 -1.82
CA THR A 83 -0.18 6.56 -1.89
C THR A 83 0.29 6.89 -3.31
N ALA A 84 1.23 7.81 -3.44
CA ALA A 84 1.80 8.16 -4.73
C ALA A 84 2.64 6.98 -5.26
N ILE A 85 2.30 6.48 -6.45
CA ILE A 85 3.04 5.41 -7.14
C ILE A 85 4.47 5.86 -7.46
N SER A 86 4.67 7.16 -7.69
CA SER A 86 5.99 7.77 -7.91
C SER A 86 6.86 7.85 -6.64
N GLY A 87 6.33 7.49 -5.48
CA GLY A 87 7.02 7.53 -4.19
C GLY A 87 6.90 8.86 -3.43
N GLY A 88 7.47 8.89 -2.23
CA GLY A 88 7.59 10.10 -1.41
C GLY A 88 6.36 10.47 -0.59
N ILE A 89 5.17 10.08 -1.00
CA ILE A 89 3.91 10.39 -0.31
C ILE A 89 3.14 9.11 -0.06
N GLY A 90 2.82 8.86 1.19
CA GLY A 90 1.99 7.72 1.60
C GLY A 90 1.77 7.70 3.11
N SER A 91 0.68 7.10 3.53
CA SER A 91 0.35 6.90 4.94
C SER A 91 0.07 5.43 5.19
N MET A 92 0.90 4.80 6.00
CA MET A 92 0.74 3.39 6.38
C MET A 92 -0.60 3.11 7.06
N VAL A 93 -1.09 4.09 7.84
CA VAL A 93 -2.41 3.99 8.50
C VAL A 93 -3.53 4.02 7.46
N ALA A 94 -3.41 4.91 6.46
CA ALA A 94 -4.41 4.98 5.39
C ALA A 94 -4.42 3.71 4.55
N VAL A 95 -3.24 3.13 4.23
CA VAL A 95 -3.14 1.85 3.52
C VAL A 95 -3.74 0.70 4.31
N ALA A 96 -3.49 0.64 5.62
CA ALA A 96 -4.10 -0.37 6.49
C ALA A 96 -5.63 -0.22 6.53
N GLY A 97 -6.14 1.01 6.65
CA GLY A 97 -7.58 1.29 6.60
C GLY A 97 -8.21 0.89 5.26
N ALA A 98 -7.55 1.22 4.14
CA ALA A 98 -8.00 0.85 2.81
C ALA A 98 -8.00 -0.68 2.61
N ALA A 99 -6.98 -1.37 3.09
CA ALA A 99 -6.90 -2.83 3.04
C ALA A 99 -8.03 -3.50 3.85
N LEU A 100 -8.30 -3.02 5.06
CA LEU A 100 -9.42 -3.49 5.87
C LEU A 100 -10.76 -3.24 5.16
N PHE A 101 -10.97 -2.04 4.62
CA PHE A 101 -12.19 -1.70 3.88
C PHE A 101 -12.41 -2.64 2.69
N LEU A 102 -11.39 -2.82 1.83
CA LEU A 102 -11.50 -3.70 0.67
C LEU A 102 -11.73 -5.17 1.07
N THR A 103 -11.09 -5.63 2.14
CA THR A 103 -11.28 -6.99 2.64
C THR A 103 -12.71 -7.20 3.15
N HIS A 104 -13.23 -6.28 3.96
CA HIS A 104 -14.62 -6.35 4.44
C HIS A 104 -15.64 -6.24 3.31
N LEU A 105 -15.41 -5.32 2.35
CA LEU A 105 -16.26 -5.21 1.17
C LEU A 105 -16.30 -6.54 0.41
N GLY A 106 -15.15 -7.16 0.16
CA GLY A 106 -15.08 -8.47 -0.50
C GLY A 106 -15.81 -9.58 0.26
N GLN A 107 -15.71 -9.61 1.59
CA GLN A 107 -16.44 -10.56 2.42
C GLN A 107 -17.96 -10.37 2.33
N MET A 108 -18.44 -9.12 2.40
CA MET A 108 -19.87 -8.82 2.26
C MET A 108 -20.40 -9.26 0.89
N LEU A 109 -19.66 -8.98 -0.19
CA LEU A 109 -20.06 -9.38 -1.53
C LEU A 109 -20.14 -10.90 -1.71
N LYS A 110 -19.23 -11.63 -1.06
CA LYS A 110 -19.26 -13.11 -1.02
C LYS A 110 -20.47 -13.64 -0.26
N MET A 111 -20.81 -13.03 0.87
CA MET A 111 -21.99 -13.41 1.66
C MET A 111 -23.30 -13.19 0.90
N LEU A 112 -23.36 -12.17 0.04
CA LEU A 112 -24.50 -11.90 -0.84
C LEU A 112 -24.59 -12.87 -2.02
N GLY A 113 -23.68 -13.82 -2.15
CA GLY A 113 -23.68 -14.82 -3.23
C GLY A 113 -23.37 -14.25 -4.62
N LEU A 114 -22.79 -13.06 -4.70
CA LEU A 114 -22.47 -12.42 -5.97
C LEU A 114 -21.33 -13.14 -6.69
N SER A 115 -21.46 -13.26 -8.01
CA SER A 115 -20.41 -13.87 -8.83
C SER A 115 -19.08 -13.11 -8.73
N THR A 116 -17.97 -13.80 -8.90
CA THR A 116 -16.62 -13.23 -8.83
C THR A 116 -16.44 -12.05 -9.80
N ALA A 117 -17.07 -12.12 -10.97
CA ALA A 117 -17.02 -11.03 -11.95
C ALA A 117 -17.65 -9.74 -11.39
N ILE A 118 -18.82 -9.83 -10.77
CA ILE A 118 -19.49 -8.67 -10.14
C ILE A 118 -18.65 -8.13 -8.99
N GLN A 119 -18.02 -8.99 -8.20
CA GLN A 119 -17.13 -8.58 -7.13
C GLN A 119 -15.96 -7.71 -7.66
N TYR A 120 -15.33 -8.11 -8.75
CA TYR A 120 -14.25 -7.32 -9.38
C TYR A 120 -14.73 -5.97 -9.91
N VAL A 121 -15.92 -5.91 -10.50
CA VAL A 121 -16.50 -4.62 -10.97
C VAL A 121 -16.74 -3.68 -9.78
N ILE A 122 -17.32 -4.17 -8.70
CA ILE A 122 -17.58 -3.36 -7.49
C ILE A 122 -16.27 -2.92 -6.86
N HIS A 123 -15.25 -3.76 -6.77
CA HIS A 123 -13.92 -3.38 -6.27
C HIS A 123 -13.29 -2.30 -7.15
N GLY A 124 -13.33 -2.44 -8.47
CA GLY A 124 -12.85 -1.44 -9.42
C GLY A 124 -13.56 -0.09 -9.26
N LEU A 125 -14.87 -0.11 -9.09
CA LEU A 125 -15.70 1.08 -8.86
C LEU A 125 -15.37 1.75 -7.52
N ALA A 126 -15.20 0.97 -6.45
CA ALA A 126 -14.81 1.48 -5.13
C ALA A 126 -13.44 2.15 -5.17
N ILE A 127 -12.47 1.58 -5.90
CA ILE A 127 -11.14 2.16 -6.08
C ILE A 127 -11.23 3.46 -6.89
N ALA A 128 -11.96 3.48 -8.00
CA ALA A 128 -12.13 4.65 -8.85
C ALA A 128 -12.79 5.82 -8.09
N LEU A 129 -13.84 5.53 -7.33
CA LEU A 129 -14.50 6.54 -6.49
C LEU A 129 -13.58 7.03 -5.38
N GLY A 130 -12.84 6.13 -4.73
CA GLY A 130 -11.87 6.49 -3.70
C GLY A 130 -10.77 7.41 -4.22
N MET A 131 -10.25 7.15 -5.43
CA MET A 131 -9.26 8.00 -6.09
C MET A 131 -9.84 9.37 -6.45
N ALA A 132 -11.05 9.42 -7.03
CA ALA A 132 -11.71 10.67 -7.37
C ALA A 132 -11.94 11.55 -6.13
N LEU A 133 -12.38 10.95 -5.02
CA LEU A 133 -12.55 11.66 -3.75
C LEU A 133 -11.21 12.11 -3.14
N ALA A 134 -10.15 11.34 -3.31
CA ALA A 134 -8.82 11.70 -2.84
C ALA A 134 -8.26 12.92 -3.60
N GLU A 135 -8.45 12.99 -4.91
CA GLU A 135 -8.08 14.15 -5.73
C GLU A 135 -8.84 15.41 -5.34
N LEU A 136 -10.13 15.31 -5.05
CA LEU A 136 -10.95 16.45 -4.62
C LEU A 136 -10.52 17.00 -3.25
N ARG A 137 -9.94 16.16 -2.38
CA ARG A 137 -9.44 16.56 -1.04
C ARG A 137 -8.02 17.12 -1.04
N LEU A 138 -7.24 16.93 -2.10
CA LEU A 138 -5.93 17.57 -2.23
C LEU A 138 -6.14 19.02 -2.68
N PRO A 139 -6.02 20.02 -1.79
CA PRO A 139 -6.12 21.42 -2.23
C PRO A 139 -4.98 21.67 -3.21
N ARG A 140 -5.29 22.34 -4.32
CA ARG A 140 -4.42 22.80 -5.42
C ARG A 140 -3.16 23.58 -4.99
N ARG A 141 -2.53 23.26 -3.87
CA ARG A 141 -1.32 23.95 -3.39
C ARG A 141 -0.04 23.60 -4.12
N TRP A 142 -0.05 22.55 -4.95
CA TRP A 142 1.17 22.12 -5.65
C TRP A 142 1.47 22.88 -6.94
N ASN A 143 0.51 23.57 -7.56
CA ASN A 143 0.68 24.15 -8.90
C ASN A 143 1.19 25.61 -8.92
N ARG A 144 1.79 26.12 -7.85
CA ARG A 144 2.24 27.52 -7.77
C ARG A 144 3.75 27.73 -7.63
N LYS A 145 4.57 26.78 -8.10
CA LYS A 145 6.03 26.97 -8.25
C LYS A 145 6.52 26.30 -9.53
N ARG A 146 6.21 26.88 -10.65
CA ARG A 146 7.01 26.87 -11.88
C ARG A 146 7.32 28.32 -12.24
#